data_f99c7693550b837b03281ecd3176451d
#
_entry.id   f99c7693550b837b03281ecd3176451d
#
_cell.length_a   1.000
_cell.length_b   1.000
_cell.length_c   1.000
_cell.angle_alpha   90.00
_cell.angle_beta   90.00
_cell.angle_gamma   90.00
#
_symmetry.space_group_name_H-M   'P 1'
#
loop_
_entity.id
_entity.type
_entity.pdbx_description
1 polymer ?
#
loop_
_entity_poly.entity_id
_entity_poly.type
_entity_poly.pdbx_seq_one_letter_code
_entity_poly.pdbx_strand_id
1 'polypeptide(L)'
;MKKYTLTLILISIAMTLFADEEPLFFKDFITINNAFIEKSVIAEQTLTTYDLEKNKTEKLKAVSFFSGESQLTYFDKSYFLGTNAGYWIMNNRMKTPLKVSGNYQVQQLDIQDVLRIDFEKDYLVEKNENNCVYLTRSNKKIVYPFLELSKLSDSKYEILFKDKNGKNIKRAIYRNGYISGYNCFYEIEIYDLIFNKNTYFVYTTNLIKEQKLPASLFNQNQMYNLITFIKQNGFITE
;
A
#
# COMPACT_ATOMS: atom_id res chain seq x y z
N MET A 1 -27.26 17.52 -44.80
CA MET A 1 -26.96 17.52 -43.36
C MET A 1 -27.32 16.24 -42.58
N LYS A 2 -28.20 15.33 -43.03
CA LYS A 2 -28.61 14.12 -42.27
C LYS A 2 -27.60 12.95 -42.30
N LYS A 3 -26.64 12.89 -43.23
CA LYS A 3 -25.67 11.78 -43.32
C LYS A 3 -24.51 11.88 -42.30
N TYR A 4 -24.10 13.08 -41.90
CA TYR A 4 -22.98 13.26 -40.97
C TYR A 4 -23.37 13.00 -39.51
N THR A 5 -24.65 13.21 -39.15
CA THR A 5 -25.15 12.97 -37.79
C THR A 5 -25.18 11.47 -37.45
N LEU A 6 -25.50 10.61 -38.43
CA LEU A 6 -25.53 9.17 -38.23
C LEU A 6 -24.14 8.58 -38.05
N THR A 7 -23.13 9.11 -38.77
CA THR A 7 -21.74 8.66 -38.69
C THR A 7 -21.12 9.04 -37.34
N LEU A 8 -21.43 10.24 -36.80
CA LEU A 8 -20.97 10.66 -35.48
C LEU A 8 -21.56 9.83 -34.34
N ILE A 9 -22.84 9.46 -34.44
CA ILE A 9 -23.51 8.60 -33.44
C ILE A 9 -22.91 7.17 -33.46
N LEU A 10 -22.64 6.62 -34.65
CA LEU A 10 -22.00 5.30 -34.80
C LEU A 10 -20.55 5.29 -34.23
N ILE A 11 -19.80 6.36 -34.44
CA ILE A 11 -18.44 6.50 -33.85
C ILE A 11 -18.50 6.65 -32.34
N SER A 12 -19.47 7.40 -31.79
CA SER A 12 -19.62 7.52 -30.33
C SER A 12 -20.08 6.21 -29.68
N ILE A 13 -20.96 5.45 -30.34
CA ILE A 13 -21.40 4.12 -29.87
C ILE A 13 -20.25 3.10 -29.97
N ALA A 14 -19.43 3.17 -31.04
CA ALA A 14 -18.25 2.31 -31.15
C ALA A 14 -17.20 2.63 -30.06
N MET A 15 -17.00 3.89 -29.69
CA MET A 15 -16.09 4.25 -28.59
C MET A 15 -16.60 3.83 -27.20
N THR A 16 -17.89 3.70 -26.97
CA THR A 16 -18.46 3.19 -25.71
C THR A 16 -18.45 1.66 -25.62
N LEU A 17 -18.33 0.95 -26.77
CA LEU A 17 -18.25 -0.52 -26.79
C LEU A 17 -16.84 -1.08 -26.58
N PHE A 18 -15.80 -0.22 -26.53
CA PHE A 18 -14.41 -0.58 -26.25
C PHE A 18 -13.89 0.02 -24.94
N ALA A 19 -14.76 0.32 -23.97
CA ALA A 19 -14.31 0.44 -22.60
C ALA A 19 -13.93 -0.99 -22.17
N ASP A 20 -12.63 -1.33 -22.26
CA ASP A 20 -12.12 -2.59 -21.72
C ASP A 20 -12.59 -2.69 -20.28
N GLU A 21 -13.48 -3.65 -19.99
CA GLU A 21 -13.90 -3.89 -18.61
C GLU A 21 -12.64 -4.21 -17.81
N GLU A 22 -12.52 -3.57 -16.65
CA GLU A 22 -11.44 -3.88 -15.74
C GLU A 22 -11.41 -5.37 -15.45
N PRO A 23 -10.24 -6.04 -15.53
CA PRO A 23 -10.15 -7.47 -15.32
C PRO A 23 -10.68 -7.86 -13.95
N LEU A 24 -11.39 -8.97 -13.87
CA LEU A 24 -11.92 -9.49 -12.61
C LEU A 24 -10.82 -9.61 -11.54
N PHE A 25 -9.64 -10.08 -11.91
CA PHE A 25 -8.54 -10.24 -10.97
C PHE A 25 -8.02 -8.91 -10.41
N PHE A 26 -8.15 -7.79 -11.14
CA PHE A 26 -7.81 -6.47 -10.64
C PHE A 26 -8.82 -6.00 -9.60
N LYS A 27 -10.11 -6.21 -9.85
CA LYS A 27 -11.18 -5.94 -8.87
C LYS A 27 -10.99 -6.78 -7.59
N ASP A 28 -10.62 -8.05 -7.74
CA ASP A 28 -10.29 -8.92 -6.61
C ASP A 28 -9.10 -8.36 -5.82
N PHE A 29 -8.02 -7.97 -6.51
CA PHE A 29 -6.85 -7.36 -5.88
C PHE A 29 -7.22 -6.10 -5.11
N ILE A 30 -7.99 -5.19 -5.69
CA ILE A 30 -8.47 -3.97 -5.03
C ILE A 30 -9.32 -4.30 -3.80
N THR A 31 -10.24 -5.24 -3.91
CA THR A 31 -11.09 -5.69 -2.80
C THR A 31 -10.25 -6.20 -1.63
N ILE A 32 -9.25 -7.03 -1.90
CA ILE A 32 -8.34 -7.59 -0.89
C ILE A 32 -7.45 -6.48 -0.27
N ASN A 33 -6.92 -5.57 -1.10
CA ASN A 33 -6.12 -4.43 -0.64
C ASN A 33 -6.94 -3.49 0.26
N ASN A 34 -8.23 -3.36 -0.04
CA ASN A 34 -9.15 -2.48 0.65
C ASN A 34 -9.91 -3.18 1.81
N ALA A 35 -9.49 -4.37 2.24
CA ALA A 35 -10.17 -5.19 3.25
C ALA A 35 -10.48 -4.45 4.57
N PHE A 36 -9.77 -3.36 4.86
CA PHE A 36 -9.92 -2.58 6.11
C PHE A 36 -10.51 -1.18 5.93
N ILE A 37 -10.85 -0.75 4.69
CA ILE A 37 -11.29 0.63 4.43
C ILE A 37 -12.54 1.03 5.24
N GLU A 38 -13.52 0.12 5.34
CA GLU A 38 -14.77 0.41 6.05
C GLU A 38 -14.72 -0.01 7.53
N LYS A 39 -13.55 -0.42 8.00
CA LYS A 39 -13.39 -1.01 9.33
C LYS A 39 -12.42 -0.23 10.19
N SER A 40 -12.52 -0.47 11.49
CA SER A 40 -11.57 0.00 12.47
C SER A 40 -10.87 -1.22 13.03
N VAL A 41 -9.61 -1.45 12.63
CA VAL A 41 -8.87 -2.67 12.96
C VAL A 41 -7.44 -2.37 13.41
N ILE A 42 -6.92 -3.29 14.22
CA ILE A 42 -5.52 -3.35 14.63
C ILE A 42 -4.92 -4.61 14.03
N ALA A 43 -3.80 -4.47 13.32
CA ALA A 43 -3.03 -5.58 12.77
C ALA A 43 -1.67 -5.68 13.46
N GLU A 44 -1.39 -6.86 14.04
CA GLU A 44 -0.06 -7.20 14.54
C GLU A 44 0.74 -7.80 13.38
N GLN A 45 1.91 -7.23 13.12
CA GLN A 45 2.72 -7.54 11.95
C GLN A 45 4.17 -7.79 12.35
N THR A 46 4.89 -8.49 11.48
CA THR A 46 6.34 -8.65 11.54
C THR A 46 6.96 -8.13 10.26
N LEU A 47 7.91 -7.21 10.38
CA LEU A 47 8.79 -6.82 9.29
C LEU A 47 10.08 -7.63 9.39
N THR A 48 10.36 -8.46 8.41
CA THR A 48 11.60 -9.23 8.32
C THR A 48 12.46 -8.65 7.21
N THR A 49 13.68 -8.27 7.54
CA THR A 49 14.71 -7.83 6.58
C THR A 49 15.68 -8.97 6.34
N TYR A 50 15.91 -9.31 5.09
CA TYR A 50 16.88 -10.31 4.65
C TYR A 50 18.03 -9.60 3.94
N ASP A 51 19.23 -9.68 4.49
CA ASP A 51 20.47 -9.22 3.86
C ASP A 51 21.22 -10.45 3.34
N LEU A 52 21.13 -10.70 2.03
CA LEU A 52 21.71 -11.88 1.39
C LEU A 52 23.24 -11.83 1.34
N GLU A 53 23.82 -10.63 1.29
CA GLU A 53 25.26 -10.45 1.25
C GLU A 53 25.91 -10.81 2.58
N LYS A 54 25.28 -10.36 3.69
CA LYS A 54 25.77 -10.65 5.05
C LYS A 54 25.19 -11.93 5.63
N ASN A 55 24.32 -12.62 4.90
CA ASN A 55 23.55 -13.78 5.39
C ASN A 55 22.88 -13.46 6.75
N LYS A 56 22.29 -12.27 6.87
CA LYS A 56 21.68 -11.77 8.11
C LYS A 56 20.16 -11.62 7.92
N THR A 57 19.44 -12.02 8.96
CA THR A 57 18.00 -11.79 9.04
C THR A 57 17.70 -10.97 10.29
N GLU A 58 16.92 -9.91 10.14
CA GLU A 58 16.46 -9.06 11.22
C GLU A 58 14.94 -9.02 11.25
N LYS A 59 14.35 -9.13 12.44
CA LYS A 59 12.89 -9.12 12.63
C LYS A 59 12.49 -7.99 13.57
N LEU A 60 11.55 -7.18 13.12
CA LEU A 60 10.94 -6.11 13.88
C LEU A 60 9.44 -6.35 14.01
N LYS A 61 8.93 -6.17 15.23
CA LYS A 61 7.47 -6.16 15.44
C LYS A 61 6.92 -4.81 15.00
N ALA A 62 5.80 -4.86 14.28
CA ALA A 62 5.04 -3.70 13.88
C ALA A 62 3.57 -3.85 14.32
N VAL A 63 2.93 -2.73 14.59
CA VAL A 63 1.49 -2.68 14.86
C VAL A 63 0.89 -1.60 13.98
N SER A 64 -0.08 -1.98 13.18
CA SER A 64 -0.79 -1.06 12.29
C SER A 64 -2.25 -0.90 12.73
N PHE A 65 -2.70 0.34 12.75
CA PHE A 65 -4.05 0.75 13.07
C PHE A 65 -4.68 1.29 11.79
N PHE A 66 -5.85 0.79 11.43
CA PHE A 66 -6.59 1.21 10.25
C PHE A 66 -7.94 1.79 10.66
N SER A 67 -8.33 2.91 10.04
CA SER A 67 -9.66 3.49 10.18
C SER A 67 -9.98 4.32 8.94
N GLY A 68 -10.93 3.87 8.14
CA GLY A 68 -11.20 4.46 6.84
C GLY A 68 -9.97 4.42 5.94
N GLU A 69 -9.67 5.53 5.30
CA GLU A 69 -8.49 5.68 4.42
C GLU A 69 -7.19 6.00 5.19
N SER A 70 -7.25 6.02 6.51
CA SER A 70 -6.09 6.35 7.35
C SER A 70 -5.43 5.10 7.91
N GLN A 71 -4.11 5.09 7.88
CA GLN A 71 -3.29 4.06 8.50
C GLN A 71 -2.24 4.70 9.38
N LEU A 72 -2.12 4.18 10.59
CA LEU A 72 -1.04 4.50 11.50
C LEU A 72 -0.26 3.22 11.77
N THR A 73 1.04 3.23 11.52
CA THR A 73 1.92 2.09 11.79
C THR A 73 3.00 2.49 12.80
N TYR A 74 3.20 1.65 13.80
CA TYR A 74 4.32 1.74 14.74
C TYR A 74 5.30 0.60 14.50
N PHE A 75 6.57 0.92 14.31
CA PHE A 75 7.69 0.00 14.36
C PHE A 75 9.00 0.75 14.64
N ASP A 76 9.99 0.07 15.18
CA ASP A 76 11.31 0.63 15.47
C ASP A 76 11.27 1.99 16.19
N LYS A 77 10.44 2.07 17.25
CA LYS A 77 10.26 3.29 18.08
C LYS A 77 9.78 4.52 17.32
N SER A 78 9.23 4.32 16.13
CA SER A 78 8.74 5.37 15.25
C SER A 78 7.29 5.12 14.85
N TYR A 79 6.56 6.20 14.61
CA TYR A 79 5.17 6.24 14.21
C TYR A 79 5.09 6.80 12.80
N PHE A 80 4.33 6.14 11.95
CA PHE A 80 4.12 6.49 10.55
C PHE A 80 2.63 6.63 10.32
N LEU A 81 2.18 7.84 9.98
CA LEU A 81 0.77 8.12 9.71
C LEU A 81 0.59 8.46 8.24
N GLY A 82 -0.28 7.71 7.57
CA GLY A 82 -0.79 8.00 6.22
C GLY A 82 -2.26 8.41 6.30
N THR A 83 -2.60 9.51 5.63
CA THR A 83 -3.97 9.99 5.43
C THR A 83 -4.10 10.59 4.04
N ASN A 84 -5.29 10.98 3.62
CA ASN A 84 -5.50 11.72 2.36
C ASN A 84 -4.72 13.03 2.27
N ALA A 85 -4.34 13.64 3.41
CA ALA A 85 -3.58 14.88 3.45
C ALA A 85 -2.06 14.67 3.33
N GLY A 86 -1.57 13.41 3.36
CA GLY A 86 -0.15 13.07 3.20
C GLY A 86 0.38 12.12 4.26
N TYR A 87 1.70 12.16 4.42
CA TYR A 87 2.43 11.28 5.32
C TYR A 87 3.13 12.08 6.41
N TRP A 88 3.15 11.53 7.62
CA TRP A 88 3.86 12.10 8.77
C TRP A 88 4.64 11.03 9.50
N ILE A 89 5.75 11.44 10.06
CA ILE A 89 6.57 10.61 10.95
C ILE A 89 6.71 11.29 12.30
N MET A 90 6.82 10.47 13.34
CA MET A 90 7.15 10.90 14.69
C MET A 90 7.90 9.79 15.42
N ASN A 91 8.87 10.14 16.24
CA ASN A 91 9.55 9.23 17.17
C ASN A 91 9.66 9.86 18.57
N ASN A 92 10.17 9.10 19.52
CA ASN A 92 10.27 9.52 20.93
C ASN A 92 11.16 10.76 21.18
N ARG A 93 11.98 11.17 20.20
CA ARG A 93 12.88 12.33 20.31
C ARG A 93 12.28 13.59 19.67
N MET A 94 11.20 13.45 18.93
CA MET A 94 10.55 14.55 18.21
C MET A 94 9.46 15.18 19.08
N LYS A 95 9.40 16.51 19.12
CA LYS A 95 8.35 17.26 19.81
C LYS A 95 7.08 17.40 18.98
N THR A 96 7.21 17.38 17.66
CA THR A 96 6.10 17.52 16.70
C THR A 96 6.28 16.53 15.55
N PRO A 97 5.18 16.02 14.97
CA PRO A 97 5.24 15.22 13.76
C PRO A 97 5.85 15.99 12.59
N LEU A 98 6.66 15.31 11.81
CA LEU A 98 7.25 15.85 10.58
C LEU A 98 6.45 15.34 9.38
N LYS A 99 5.97 16.26 8.53
CA LYS A 99 5.37 15.91 7.24
C LYS A 99 6.48 15.53 6.27
N VAL A 100 6.30 14.39 5.58
CA VAL A 100 7.28 13.83 4.66
C VAL A 100 6.66 13.51 3.30
N SER A 101 7.50 13.31 2.28
CA SER A 101 7.07 12.82 0.97
C SER A 101 6.94 11.30 0.96
N GLY A 102 6.20 10.74 0.00
CA GLY A 102 5.99 9.28 -0.12
C GLY A 102 7.27 8.47 -0.32
N ASN A 103 8.34 9.08 -0.85
CA ASN A 103 9.67 8.48 -1.02
C ASN A 103 10.63 8.74 0.14
N TYR A 104 10.12 9.18 1.30
CA TYR A 104 10.93 9.28 2.51
C TYR A 104 11.37 7.88 2.96
N GLN A 105 12.69 7.71 3.15
CA GLN A 105 13.27 6.41 3.46
C GLN A 105 13.19 6.08 4.95
N VAL A 106 12.67 4.88 5.24
CA VAL A 106 12.59 4.29 6.56
C VAL A 106 13.22 2.90 6.47
N GLN A 107 14.40 2.73 7.05
CA GLN A 107 15.12 1.44 6.96
C GLN A 107 15.24 0.89 5.54
N GLN A 108 15.53 1.76 4.55
CA GLN A 108 15.64 1.44 3.13
C GLN A 108 14.30 1.15 2.41
N LEU A 109 13.16 1.26 3.10
CA LEU A 109 11.83 1.25 2.50
C LEU A 109 11.31 2.66 2.31
N ASP A 110 10.61 2.92 1.24
CA ASP A 110 9.85 4.16 1.12
C ASP A 110 8.69 4.14 2.12
N ILE A 111 8.30 5.29 2.68
CA ILE A 111 7.18 5.36 3.61
C ILE A 111 5.88 4.82 2.97
N GLN A 112 5.76 4.93 1.66
CA GLN A 112 4.64 4.40 0.89
C GLN A 112 4.64 2.86 0.84
N ASP A 113 5.78 2.20 1.07
CA ASP A 113 5.84 0.73 1.21
C ASP A 113 5.41 0.26 2.60
N VAL A 114 5.57 1.12 3.60
CA VAL A 114 5.18 0.85 5.00
C VAL A 114 3.69 1.09 5.22
N LEU A 115 3.15 2.07 4.51
CA LEU A 115 1.74 2.46 4.55
C LEU A 115 1.03 1.93 3.29
N ARG A 116 -0.26 1.68 3.42
CA ARG A 116 -1.05 1.16 2.30
C ARG A 116 -1.07 2.11 1.11
N ILE A 117 -0.83 1.58 -0.08
CA ILE A 117 -1.10 2.27 -1.34
C ILE A 117 -2.59 2.11 -1.68
N ASP A 118 -3.26 3.20 -2.01
CA ASP A 118 -4.63 3.18 -2.52
C ASP A 118 -4.58 3.05 -4.06
N PHE A 119 -4.51 1.80 -4.53
CA PHE A 119 -4.36 1.53 -5.97
C PHE A 119 -5.55 2.03 -6.80
N GLU A 120 -6.75 2.03 -6.24
CA GLU A 120 -7.96 2.48 -6.92
C GLU A 120 -7.98 4.00 -7.12
N LYS A 121 -7.56 4.75 -6.09
CA LYS A 121 -7.58 6.22 -6.09
C LYS A 121 -6.33 6.83 -6.72
N ASP A 122 -5.18 6.18 -6.47
CA ASP A 122 -3.88 6.71 -6.84
C ASP A 122 -3.49 6.39 -8.27
N TYR A 123 -4.16 5.42 -8.91
CA TYR A 123 -3.80 4.93 -10.24
C TYR A 123 -5.00 4.83 -11.17
N LEU A 124 -4.72 4.97 -12.46
CA LEU A 124 -5.65 4.78 -13.58
C LEU A 124 -5.20 3.58 -14.39
N VAL A 125 -6.14 2.74 -14.81
CA VAL A 125 -5.87 1.64 -15.74
C VAL A 125 -5.60 2.22 -17.12
N GLU A 126 -4.41 2.01 -17.67
CA GLU A 126 -4.04 2.39 -19.04
C GLU A 126 -4.33 1.28 -20.03
N LYS A 127 -4.00 0.05 -19.62
CA LYS A 127 -4.06 -1.11 -20.50
C LYS A 127 -4.27 -2.38 -19.70
N ASN A 128 -4.95 -3.32 -20.32
CA ASN A 128 -5.19 -4.65 -19.79
C ASN A 128 -4.79 -5.70 -20.83
N GLU A 129 -3.88 -6.61 -20.49
CA GLU A 129 -3.44 -7.67 -21.38
C GLU A 129 -3.29 -8.98 -20.60
N ASN A 130 -4.04 -10.01 -21.00
CA ASN A 130 -4.00 -11.32 -20.36
C ASN A 130 -4.22 -11.22 -18.82
N ASN A 131 -3.24 -11.65 -18.03
CA ASN A 131 -3.27 -11.57 -16.55
C ASN A 131 -2.45 -10.39 -16.01
N CYS A 132 -2.34 -9.31 -16.77
CA CYS A 132 -1.54 -8.14 -16.42
C CYS A 132 -2.32 -6.85 -16.66
N VAL A 133 -2.27 -5.92 -15.70
CA VAL A 133 -2.84 -4.57 -15.78
C VAL A 133 -1.72 -3.55 -15.67
N TYR A 134 -1.69 -2.62 -16.62
CA TYR A 134 -0.76 -1.49 -16.62
C TYR A 134 -1.47 -0.28 -16.05
N LEU A 135 -0.86 0.32 -15.03
CA LEU A 135 -1.41 1.40 -14.25
C LEU A 135 -0.52 2.64 -14.35
N THR A 136 -1.14 3.80 -14.52
CA THR A 136 -0.45 5.08 -14.44
C THR A 136 -0.97 5.88 -13.24
N ARG A 137 -0.08 6.63 -12.57
CA ARG A 137 -0.49 7.44 -11.42
C ARG A 137 -1.49 8.51 -11.79
N SER A 138 -2.52 8.70 -10.96
CA SER A 138 -3.57 9.71 -11.15
C SER A 138 -3.07 11.14 -10.94
N ASN A 139 -1.98 11.33 -10.15
CA ASN A 139 -1.40 12.64 -9.90
C ASN A 139 0.11 12.56 -9.61
N LYS A 140 0.81 13.72 -9.74
CA LYS A 140 2.28 13.81 -9.62
C LYS A 140 2.80 13.60 -8.19
N LYS A 141 1.95 13.59 -7.16
CA LYS A 141 2.37 13.35 -5.77
C LYS A 141 2.64 11.86 -5.49
N ILE A 142 2.10 10.97 -6.32
CA ILE A 142 2.33 9.53 -6.22
C ILE A 142 3.78 9.25 -6.64
N VAL A 143 4.50 8.46 -5.82
CA VAL A 143 5.94 8.19 -6.00
C VAL A 143 6.21 7.45 -7.30
N TYR A 144 5.50 6.37 -7.52
CA TYR A 144 5.72 5.48 -8.67
C TYR A 144 4.83 5.88 -9.84
N PRO A 145 5.41 6.40 -10.95
CA PRO A 145 4.60 6.87 -12.07
C PRO A 145 3.85 5.77 -12.81
N PHE A 146 4.41 4.57 -12.88
CA PHE A 146 3.82 3.43 -13.58
C PHE A 146 3.94 2.15 -12.76
N LEU A 147 2.89 1.32 -12.83
CA LEU A 147 2.88 -0.02 -12.26
C LEU A 147 2.48 -1.04 -13.31
N GLU A 148 2.97 -2.24 -13.13
CA GLU A 148 2.52 -3.43 -13.84
C GLU A 148 2.09 -4.44 -12.79
N LEU A 149 0.79 -4.74 -12.73
CA LEU A 149 0.20 -5.67 -11.78
C LEU A 149 -0.19 -6.94 -12.50
N SER A 150 0.35 -8.07 -12.07
CA SER A 150 0.09 -9.39 -12.64
C SER A 150 -0.48 -10.34 -11.58
N LYS A 151 -1.46 -11.15 -11.97
CA LYS A 151 -1.92 -12.30 -11.18
C LYS A 151 -1.04 -13.51 -11.48
N LEU A 152 -0.28 -13.97 -10.50
CA LEU A 152 0.59 -15.16 -10.64
C LEU A 152 -0.14 -16.46 -10.31
N SER A 153 -1.09 -16.42 -9.36
CA SER A 153 -1.99 -17.52 -8.98
C SER A 153 -3.22 -16.95 -8.27
N ASP A 154 -4.13 -17.80 -7.82
CA ASP A 154 -5.35 -17.37 -7.12
C ASP A 154 -5.09 -16.62 -5.81
N SER A 155 -3.94 -16.85 -5.19
CA SER A 155 -3.55 -16.19 -3.93
C SER A 155 -2.27 -15.37 -4.03
N LYS A 156 -1.79 -15.08 -5.26
CA LYS A 156 -0.49 -14.42 -5.42
C LYS A 156 -0.51 -13.43 -6.56
N TYR A 157 -0.08 -12.22 -6.25
CA TYR A 157 0.05 -11.10 -7.19
C TYR A 157 1.47 -10.56 -7.19
N GLU A 158 1.91 -10.03 -8.31
CA GLU A 158 3.16 -9.33 -8.47
C GLU A 158 2.92 -7.90 -8.93
N ILE A 159 3.64 -6.94 -8.35
CA ILE A 159 3.66 -5.56 -8.82
C ILE A 159 5.09 -5.18 -9.16
N LEU A 160 5.29 -4.72 -10.40
CA LEU A 160 6.51 -4.06 -10.82
C LEU A 160 6.29 -2.55 -10.79
N PHE A 161 7.03 -1.87 -9.94
CA PHE A 161 7.06 -0.41 -9.85
C PHE A 161 8.08 0.14 -10.83
N LYS A 162 7.67 1.08 -11.67
CA LYS A 162 8.51 1.62 -12.75
C LYS A 162 8.77 3.12 -12.56
N ASP A 163 9.94 3.55 -12.99
CA ASP A 163 10.30 4.96 -13.06
C ASP A 163 9.63 5.65 -14.26
N LYS A 164 9.90 6.96 -14.42
CA LYS A 164 9.38 7.78 -15.54
C LYS A 164 9.85 7.32 -16.93
N ASN A 165 10.87 6.48 -17.02
CA ASN A 165 11.38 5.93 -18.26
C ASN A 165 10.87 4.48 -18.49
N GLY A 166 9.97 3.97 -17.63
CA GLY A 166 9.44 2.61 -17.72
C GLY A 166 10.38 1.53 -17.18
N LYS A 167 11.51 1.90 -16.54
CA LYS A 167 12.45 0.94 -15.97
C LYS A 167 11.92 0.41 -14.63
N ASN A 168 11.96 -0.90 -14.44
CA ASN A 168 11.60 -1.52 -13.17
C ASN A 168 12.59 -1.10 -12.08
N ILE A 169 12.08 -0.49 -11.00
CA ILE A 169 12.87 0.00 -9.87
C ILE A 169 12.62 -0.77 -8.59
N LYS A 170 11.43 -1.35 -8.46
CA LYS A 170 11.02 -2.14 -7.32
C LYS A 170 10.07 -3.26 -7.77
N ARG A 171 10.07 -4.35 -7.04
CA ARG A 171 9.16 -5.47 -7.21
C ARG A 171 8.49 -5.77 -5.87
N ALA A 172 7.19 -6.00 -5.87
CA ALA A 172 6.51 -6.52 -4.69
C ALA A 172 5.69 -7.76 -5.05
N ILE A 173 5.66 -8.72 -4.13
CA ILE A 173 4.84 -9.93 -4.23
C ILE A 173 3.86 -9.91 -3.08
N TYR A 174 2.59 -9.94 -3.40
CA TYR A 174 1.48 -9.93 -2.46
C TYR A 174 0.86 -11.33 -2.38
N ARG A 175 0.72 -11.87 -1.16
CA ARG A 175 -0.01 -13.12 -0.92
C ARG A 175 -1.23 -12.86 -0.07
N ASN A 176 -2.40 -13.23 -0.58
CA ASN A 176 -3.66 -13.11 0.15
C ASN A 176 -4.09 -14.43 0.79
N GLY A 177 -4.85 -14.29 1.85
CA GLY A 177 -5.44 -15.39 2.60
C GLY A 177 -6.27 -14.87 3.77
N TYR A 178 -6.76 -15.79 4.58
CA TYR A 178 -7.61 -15.46 5.72
C TYR A 178 -6.79 -15.36 7.00
N ILE A 179 -6.78 -14.16 7.60
CA ILE A 179 -6.22 -13.90 8.93
C ILE A 179 -7.34 -13.36 9.82
N SER A 180 -7.62 -14.04 10.93
CA SER A 180 -8.68 -13.65 11.88
C SER A 180 -10.06 -13.43 11.22
N GLY A 181 -10.37 -14.18 10.13
CA GLY A 181 -11.60 -14.04 9.38
C GLY A 181 -11.62 -12.99 8.27
N TYR A 182 -10.52 -12.25 8.07
CA TYR A 182 -10.37 -11.25 7.01
C TYR A 182 -9.60 -11.83 5.82
N ASN A 183 -10.18 -11.73 4.61
CA ASN A 183 -9.41 -11.97 3.39
C ASN A 183 -8.60 -10.72 3.08
N CYS A 184 -7.29 -10.80 3.30
CA CYS A 184 -6.37 -9.67 3.15
C CYS A 184 -5.01 -10.13 2.63
N PHE A 185 -4.14 -9.20 2.26
CA PHE A 185 -2.75 -9.52 2.02
C PHE A 185 -2.05 -9.76 3.36
N TYR A 186 -1.78 -11.04 3.65
CA TYR A 186 -1.13 -11.44 4.88
C TYR A 186 0.40 -11.42 4.79
N GLU A 187 0.95 -11.47 3.58
CA GLU A 187 2.38 -11.40 3.33
C GLU A 187 2.68 -10.54 2.11
N ILE A 188 3.63 -9.64 2.24
CA ILE A 188 4.11 -8.77 1.17
C ILE A 188 5.63 -8.81 1.18
N GLU A 189 6.22 -9.31 0.09
CA GLU A 189 7.67 -9.25 -0.14
C GLU A 189 8.00 -8.02 -0.99
N ILE A 190 9.06 -7.29 -0.64
CA ILE A 190 9.49 -6.08 -1.35
C ILE A 190 10.96 -6.18 -1.69
N TYR A 191 11.28 -6.01 -2.97
CA TYR A 191 12.62 -6.09 -3.54
C TYR A 191 12.99 -4.75 -4.19
N ASP A 192 14.10 -4.15 -3.77
CA ASP A 192 14.71 -3.04 -4.50
C ASP A 192 15.54 -3.61 -5.68
N LEU A 193 15.24 -3.15 -6.88
CA LEU A 193 15.91 -3.65 -8.09
C LEU A 193 17.10 -2.78 -8.53
N ILE A 194 17.35 -1.66 -7.85
CA ILE A 194 18.36 -0.69 -8.24
C ILE A 194 19.49 -0.57 -7.22
N PHE A 195 19.15 -0.16 -5.98
CA PHE A 195 20.14 0.23 -4.98
C PHE A 195 20.51 -0.90 -4.02
N ASN A 196 19.54 -1.64 -3.52
CA ASN A 196 19.72 -2.64 -2.46
C ASN A 196 19.33 -4.04 -2.94
N LYS A 197 19.89 -4.48 -4.07
CA LYS A 197 19.52 -5.75 -4.73
C LYS A 197 19.75 -6.99 -3.87
N ASN A 198 20.63 -6.91 -2.87
CA ASN A 198 20.93 -8.00 -1.94
C ASN A 198 20.08 -7.95 -0.67
N THR A 199 19.18 -6.97 -0.56
CA THR A 199 18.27 -6.86 0.58
C THR A 199 16.84 -6.91 0.09
N TYR A 200 16.00 -7.70 0.78
CA TYR A 200 14.55 -7.65 0.58
C TYR A 200 13.82 -7.69 1.92
N PHE A 201 12.58 -7.26 1.90
CA PHE A 201 11.75 -7.10 3.08
C PHE A 201 10.51 -7.98 2.95
N VAL A 202 10.08 -8.56 4.07
CA VAL A 202 8.83 -9.33 4.14
C VAL A 202 7.97 -8.78 5.26
N TYR A 203 6.82 -8.21 4.92
CA TYR A 203 5.75 -7.91 5.86
C TYR A 203 4.88 -9.15 6.03
N THR A 204 4.69 -9.57 7.27
CA THR A 204 3.74 -10.65 7.59
C THR A 204 2.72 -10.14 8.59
N THR A 205 1.43 -10.24 8.26
CA THR A 205 0.32 -9.96 9.18
C THR A 205 0.02 -11.21 9.97
N ASN A 206 0.20 -11.15 11.29
CA ASN A 206 0.07 -12.31 12.17
C ASN A 206 -1.33 -12.41 12.82
N LEU A 207 -1.94 -11.27 13.13
CA LEU A 207 -3.22 -11.18 13.82
C LEU A 207 -3.94 -9.90 13.44
N ILE A 208 -5.27 -9.97 13.31
CA ILE A 208 -6.15 -8.82 13.11
C ILE A 208 -7.22 -8.82 14.17
N LYS A 209 -7.45 -7.66 14.80
CA LYS A 209 -8.50 -7.43 15.79
C LYS A 209 -9.37 -6.27 15.34
N GLU A 210 -10.67 -6.47 15.30
CA GLU A 210 -11.61 -5.36 15.12
C GLU A 210 -11.77 -4.62 16.45
N GLN A 211 -11.54 -3.32 16.44
CA GLN A 211 -11.63 -2.48 17.64
C GLN A 211 -11.97 -1.05 17.23
N LYS A 212 -12.93 -0.44 17.91
CA LYS A 212 -13.23 0.98 17.70
C LYS A 212 -12.03 1.82 18.12
N LEU A 213 -11.44 2.52 17.16
CA LEU A 213 -10.27 3.38 17.36
C LEU A 213 -10.72 4.85 17.47
N PRO A 214 -10.17 5.63 18.40
CA PRO A 214 -10.48 7.05 18.48
C PRO A 214 -9.92 7.79 17.26
N ALA A 215 -10.71 8.69 16.67
CA ALA A 215 -10.30 9.49 15.51
C ALA A 215 -9.02 10.32 15.76
N SER A 216 -8.75 10.65 17.03
CA SER A 216 -7.53 11.35 17.43
C SER A 216 -6.24 10.60 17.10
N LEU A 217 -6.28 9.27 16.98
CA LEU A 217 -5.11 8.47 16.57
C LEU A 217 -4.63 8.81 15.16
N PHE A 218 -5.54 9.25 14.29
CA PHE A 218 -5.25 9.56 12.89
C PHE A 218 -5.11 11.07 12.64
N ASN A 219 -4.97 11.86 13.71
CA ASN A 219 -4.74 13.29 13.63
C ASN A 219 -3.25 13.58 13.86
N GLN A 220 -2.58 14.12 12.83
CA GLN A 220 -1.15 14.44 12.90
C GLN A 220 -0.79 15.34 14.10
N ASN A 221 -1.66 16.25 14.51
CA ASN A 221 -1.43 17.16 15.63
C ASN A 221 -1.53 16.48 17.00
N GLN A 222 -2.00 15.22 17.04
CA GLN A 222 -2.20 14.45 18.27
C GLN A 222 -1.35 13.17 18.30
N MET A 223 -0.41 12.99 17.37
CA MET A 223 0.45 11.80 17.32
C MET A 223 1.24 11.56 18.63
N TYR A 224 1.53 12.60 19.40
CA TYR A 224 2.17 12.45 20.72
C TYR A 224 1.31 11.67 21.74
N ASN A 225 -0.02 11.68 21.61
CA ASN A 225 -0.93 10.91 22.47
C ASN A 225 -0.92 9.40 22.15
N LEU A 226 -0.42 9.03 20.98
CA LEU A 226 -0.31 7.65 20.53
C LEU A 226 0.57 6.79 21.43
N ILE A 227 1.69 7.34 21.91
CA ILE A 227 2.61 6.65 22.81
C ILE A 227 1.84 6.15 24.03
N THR A 228 1.01 7.02 24.61
CA THR A 228 0.19 6.69 25.77
C THR A 228 -0.85 5.61 25.42
N PHE A 229 -1.56 5.75 24.29
CA PHE A 229 -2.56 4.78 23.85
C PHE A 229 -1.94 3.39 23.60
N ILE A 230 -0.83 3.31 22.89
CA ILE A 230 -0.16 2.06 22.54
C ILE A 230 0.37 1.36 23.80
N LYS A 231 0.95 2.12 24.75
CA LYS A 231 1.40 1.59 26.03
C LYS A 231 0.25 1.10 26.92
N GLN A 232 -0.82 1.89 27.04
CA GLN A 232 -2.00 1.54 27.85
C GLN A 232 -2.73 0.29 27.35
N ASN A 233 -2.69 0.00 26.06
CA ASN A 233 -3.33 -1.17 25.45
C ASN A 233 -2.39 -2.37 25.29
N GLY A 234 -1.14 -2.30 25.80
CA GLY A 234 -0.21 -3.43 25.82
C GLY A 234 0.29 -3.88 24.45
N PHE A 235 0.19 -3.02 23.43
CA PHE A 235 0.67 -3.34 22.06
C PHE A 235 2.20 -3.30 21.96
N ILE A 236 2.87 -2.70 22.94
CA ILE A 236 4.33 -2.62 23.02
C ILE A 236 4.73 -2.89 24.48
N THR A 237 5.50 -3.92 24.69
CA THR A 237 6.36 -4.09 25.87
C THR A 237 7.71 -3.45 25.57
N GLU A 238 8.16 -2.57 26.43
CA GLU A 238 9.49 -1.92 26.38
C GLU A 238 10.60 -2.95 26.31
#